data_d3e6cf224769e0bafce92032e3f9c056
#
_entry.id   d3e6cf224769e0bafce92032e3f9c056
#
_cell.length_a   1.000
_cell.length_b   1.000
_cell.length_c   1.000
_cell.angle_alpha   90.00
_cell.angle_beta   90.00
_cell.angle_gamma   90.00
#
_symmetry.space_group_name_H-M   'P 1'
#
loop_
_entity.id
_entity.type
_entity.pdbx_description
1 polymer ?
#
loop_
_entity_poly.entity_id
_entity_poly.type
_entity_poly.pdbx_seq_one_letter_code
_entity_poly.pdbx_strand_id
1 'polypeptide(L)'
;SIRQPASYCGVVGLKPTYGAVSRYGLVAFASSLDQIGPLGRTVEDVAMLQSAICGHDKMDATSAYREYPDLAALLNSDVKGLRIGIPDEYFGEGIEDGVKAAVMEAVKELEKQGAVVKHISLPSTDYALSSYYIISSAEASSNLARFDGVKYGFRAEEYDGLVDMYEKTRSQGFGDEVKRRIMLGTFVLSSGFYDAYYKKAKLLQRRISAEFAEAFREVDVIAAPTVPTPAFKIGENTDDPLKMYATDVCTVTVNIAGLPAISVPCMNKAGELPVGLQLIGDKFAEDKLLGAAYAYEKAVGGFRLPNL
;
A
#
# COMPACT_ATOMS: atom_id res chain seq x y z
N SER A 1 -1.78 -3.25 -3.55
CA SER A 1 -2.05 -3.28 -5.02
C SER A 1 -1.01 -2.53 -5.85
N ILE A 2 -0.12 -1.71 -5.23
CA ILE A 2 0.98 -1.01 -5.92
C ILE A 2 2.32 -1.60 -5.46
N ARG A 3 2.63 -1.48 -4.17
CA ARG A 3 3.94 -1.85 -3.62
C ARG A 3 4.18 -3.36 -3.58
N GLN A 4 3.18 -4.14 -3.18
CA GLN A 4 3.30 -5.61 -3.14
C GLN A 4 3.57 -6.20 -4.54
N PRO A 5 2.77 -5.93 -5.60
CA PRO A 5 3.07 -6.43 -6.94
C PRO A 5 4.39 -5.85 -7.49
N ALA A 6 4.75 -4.61 -7.15
CA ALA A 6 6.06 -4.06 -7.53
C ALA A 6 7.20 -4.88 -6.92
N SER A 7 7.10 -5.26 -5.63
CA SER A 7 8.08 -6.11 -4.96
C SER A 7 8.20 -7.48 -5.63
N TYR A 8 7.07 -8.16 -5.88
CA TYR A 8 7.06 -9.48 -6.50
C TYR A 8 7.57 -9.50 -7.94
N CYS A 9 7.34 -8.39 -8.68
CA CYS A 9 7.79 -8.26 -10.06
C CYS A 9 9.20 -7.63 -10.22
N GLY A 10 9.84 -7.24 -9.13
CA GLY A 10 11.17 -6.63 -9.17
C GLY A 10 11.19 -5.27 -9.88
N VAL A 11 10.14 -4.47 -9.73
CA VAL A 11 10.01 -3.12 -10.28
C VAL A 11 9.77 -2.09 -9.18
N VAL A 12 9.82 -0.81 -9.51
CA VAL A 12 9.56 0.29 -8.58
C VAL A 12 8.06 0.60 -8.56
N GLY A 13 7.48 0.75 -7.36
CA GLY A 13 6.07 1.14 -7.20
C GLY A 13 5.87 2.13 -6.07
N LEU A 14 5.30 3.29 -6.38
CA LEU A 14 5.02 4.35 -5.42
C LEU A 14 3.53 4.43 -5.11
N LYS A 15 3.18 4.32 -3.85
CA LYS A 15 1.89 4.75 -3.31
C LYS A 15 2.07 6.16 -2.74
N PRO A 16 1.52 7.20 -3.36
CA PRO A 16 1.63 8.56 -2.83
C PRO A 16 0.80 8.77 -1.57
N THR A 17 0.91 9.93 -0.97
CA THR A 17 0.03 10.37 0.13
C THR A 17 -1.42 10.31 -0.31
N TYR A 18 -2.31 9.88 0.58
CA TYR A 18 -3.75 9.88 0.32
C TYR A 18 -4.24 11.29 -0.02
N GLY A 19 -4.92 11.42 -1.16
CA GLY A 19 -5.38 12.69 -1.69
C GLY A 19 -4.37 13.45 -2.57
N ALA A 20 -3.14 12.96 -2.74
CA ALA A 20 -2.17 13.57 -3.65
C ALA A 20 -2.52 13.35 -5.13
N VAL A 21 -3.21 12.27 -5.44
CA VAL A 21 -3.72 11.93 -6.78
C VAL A 21 -5.23 11.83 -6.71
N SER A 22 -5.93 12.43 -7.68
CA SER A 22 -7.39 12.32 -7.78
C SER A 22 -7.84 10.88 -7.98
N ARG A 23 -8.93 10.51 -7.33
CA ARG A 23 -9.62 9.23 -7.49
C ARG A 23 -10.85 9.34 -8.41
N TYR A 24 -11.07 10.52 -9.01
CA TYR A 24 -12.18 10.71 -9.94
C TYR A 24 -12.05 9.76 -11.14
N GLY A 25 -13.11 9.02 -11.42
CA GLY A 25 -13.12 7.96 -12.45
C GLY A 25 -12.70 6.57 -11.95
N LEU A 26 -12.14 6.45 -10.72
CA LEU A 26 -11.86 5.16 -10.10
C LEU A 26 -13.12 4.56 -9.49
N VAL A 27 -13.38 3.27 -9.75
CA VAL A 27 -14.44 2.54 -9.05
C VAL A 27 -14.12 2.46 -7.57
N ALA A 28 -14.97 3.03 -6.71
CA ALA A 28 -14.74 3.05 -5.28
C ALA A 28 -14.89 1.66 -4.67
N PHE A 29 -13.85 1.18 -3.99
CA PHE A 29 -13.87 -0.01 -3.15
C PHE A 29 -13.86 0.38 -1.67
N ALA A 30 -12.78 0.92 -1.16
CA ALA A 30 -12.64 1.43 0.19
C ALA A 30 -12.25 2.92 0.14
N SER A 31 -13.23 3.81 0.19
CA SER A 31 -13.06 5.24 -0.13
C SER A 31 -11.99 5.95 0.69
N SER A 32 -11.74 5.51 1.93
CA SER A 32 -10.69 6.07 2.79
C SER A 32 -9.29 5.46 2.55
N LEU A 33 -9.18 4.45 1.68
CA LEU A 33 -7.95 3.68 1.44
C LEU A 33 -7.57 3.60 -0.05
N ASP A 34 -8.55 3.73 -0.96
CA ASP A 34 -8.32 3.65 -2.41
C ASP A 34 -7.27 4.66 -2.85
N GLN A 35 -6.32 4.20 -3.69
CA GLN A 35 -5.18 4.99 -4.09
C GLN A 35 -4.74 4.63 -5.50
N ILE A 36 -4.40 5.65 -6.29
CA ILE A 36 -3.70 5.54 -7.57
C ILE A 36 -2.24 5.88 -7.33
N GLY A 37 -1.34 5.15 -7.97
CA GLY A 37 0.09 5.40 -7.90
C GLY A 37 0.86 4.72 -9.02
N PRO A 38 2.01 5.27 -9.43
CA PRO A 38 2.80 4.80 -10.55
C PRO A 38 3.62 3.55 -10.23
N LEU A 39 3.82 2.73 -11.29
CA LEU A 39 4.87 1.70 -11.33
C LEU A 39 5.80 2.01 -12.51
N GLY A 40 7.10 1.74 -12.34
CA GLY A 40 8.12 1.99 -13.33
C GLY A 40 9.33 1.09 -13.15
N ARG A 41 10.30 1.19 -14.06
CA ARG A 41 11.55 0.44 -13.97
C ARG A 41 12.57 1.10 -13.07
N THR A 42 12.53 2.42 -13.01
CA THR A 42 13.46 3.25 -12.24
C THR A 42 12.71 4.18 -11.30
N VAL A 43 13.39 4.72 -10.31
CA VAL A 43 12.81 5.74 -9.43
C VAL A 43 12.50 7.01 -10.23
N GLU A 44 13.30 7.33 -11.25
CA GLU A 44 13.07 8.48 -12.13
C GLU A 44 11.78 8.33 -12.94
N ASP A 45 11.51 7.16 -13.54
CA ASP A 45 10.24 6.88 -14.25
C ASP A 45 9.04 7.11 -13.33
N VAL A 46 9.13 6.62 -12.10
CA VAL A 46 8.06 6.74 -11.10
C VAL A 46 7.88 8.19 -10.65
N ALA A 47 8.96 8.94 -10.48
CA ALA A 47 8.92 10.37 -10.14
C ALA A 47 8.28 11.21 -11.27
N MET A 48 8.62 10.93 -12.52
CA MET A 48 8.03 11.59 -13.70
C MET A 48 6.51 11.31 -13.79
N LEU A 49 6.12 10.04 -13.66
CA LEU A 49 4.70 9.65 -13.67
C LEU A 49 3.95 10.28 -12.49
N GLN A 50 4.53 10.28 -11.28
CA GLN A 50 3.90 10.88 -10.11
C GLN A 50 3.71 12.39 -10.30
N SER A 51 4.71 13.09 -10.84
CA SER A 51 4.59 14.53 -11.15
C SER A 51 3.46 14.82 -12.14
N ALA A 52 3.25 13.92 -13.10
CA ALA A 52 2.20 14.10 -14.11
C ALA A 52 0.78 13.85 -13.58
N ILE A 53 0.62 12.97 -12.56
CA ILE A 53 -0.72 12.58 -12.08
C ILE A 53 -1.10 13.22 -10.74
N CYS A 54 -0.16 13.80 -9.99
CA CYS A 54 -0.48 14.51 -8.74
C CYS A 54 -1.07 15.90 -9.02
N GLY A 55 -1.96 16.34 -8.14
CA GLY A 55 -2.59 17.64 -8.27
C GLY A 55 -3.95 17.70 -7.59
N HIS A 56 -4.44 18.92 -7.37
CA HIS A 56 -5.79 19.12 -6.85
C HIS A 56 -6.82 18.97 -7.95
N ASP A 57 -7.83 18.14 -7.70
CA ASP A 57 -8.99 17.95 -8.57
C ASP A 57 -10.28 18.27 -7.83
N LYS A 58 -11.00 19.30 -8.30
CA LYS A 58 -12.30 19.71 -7.76
C LYS A 58 -13.40 18.63 -7.87
N MET A 59 -13.20 17.63 -8.73
CA MET A 59 -14.15 16.53 -8.93
C MET A 59 -13.96 15.41 -7.88
N ASP A 60 -12.87 15.42 -7.11
CA ASP A 60 -12.62 14.50 -6.00
C ASP A 60 -12.55 15.28 -4.68
N ALA A 61 -13.58 15.14 -3.85
CA ALA A 61 -13.65 15.81 -2.55
C ALA A 61 -12.53 15.42 -1.57
N THR A 62 -11.81 14.33 -1.84
CA THR A 62 -10.67 13.88 -1.02
C THR A 62 -9.32 14.37 -1.56
N SER A 63 -9.30 14.99 -2.74
CA SER A 63 -8.10 15.56 -3.34
C SER A 63 -7.56 16.72 -2.50
N ALA A 64 -6.28 16.64 -2.11
CA ALA A 64 -5.66 17.64 -1.26
C ALA A 64 -5.45 18.96 -2.01
N TYR A 65 -5.88 20.07 -1.39
CA TYR A 65 -5.70 21.41 -1.96
C TYR A 65 -4.29 21.93 -1.67
N ARG A 66 -3.35 21.61 -2.57
CA ARG A 66 -1.96 22.06 -2.49
C ARG A 66 -1.29 22.05 -3.86
N GLU A 67 -0.21 22.78 -3.98
CA GLU A 67 0.71 22.70 -5.11
C GLU A 67 1.67 21.53 -4.92
N TYR A 68 2.02 20.89 -6.02
CA TYR A 68 2.97 19.77 -6.05
C TYR A 68 4.19 20.18 -6.90
N PRO A 69 5.41 19.96 -6.40
CA PRO A 69 6.60 20.23 -7.18
C PRO A 69 6.79 19.20 -8.29
N ASP A 70 7.64 19.52 -9.25
CA ASP A 70 8.16 18.51 -10.19
C ASP A 70 9.13 17.59 -9.44
N LEU A 71 8.63 16.41 -9.07
CA LEU A 71 9.38 15.44 -8.27
C LEU A 71 10.58 14.87 -9.03
N ALA A 72 10.50 14.78 -10.38
CA ALA A 72 11.62 14.31 -11.19
C ALA A 72 12.77 15.32 -11.19
N ALA A 73 12.45 16.61 -11.24
CA ALA A 73 13.45 17.69 -11.16
C ALA A 73 14.11 17.80 -9.78
N LEU A 74 13.44 17.32 -8.72
CA LEU A 74 13.94 17.33 -7.34
C LEU A 74 14.78 16.11 -6.97
N LEU A 75 14.87 15.09 -7.84
CA LEU A 75 15.65 13.90 -7.56
C LEU A 75 17.12 14.24 -7.30
N ASN A 76 17.61 13.81 -6.16
CA ASN A 76 19.03 13.87 -5.83
C ASN A 76 19.41 12.59 -5.09
N SER A 77 20.70 12.26 -5.11
CA SER A 77 21.25 11.06 -4.46
C SER A 77 21.99 11.35 -3.17
N ASP A 78 21.90 12.57 -2.64
CA ASP A 78 22.54 12.92 -1.37
C ASP A 78 21.65 12.50 -0.19
N VAL A 79 22.11 11.50 0.54
CA VAL A 79 21.46 10.99 1.76
C VAL A 79 22.30 11.24 3.01
N LYS A 80 23.34 12.09 2.93
CA LYS A 80 24.18 12.41 4.07
C LYS A 80 23.34 13.05 5.19
N GLY A 81 23.34 12.38 6.35
CA GLY A 81 22.57 12.81 7.51
C GLY A 81 21.07 12.48 7.47
N LEU A 82 20.57 11.84 6.39
CA LEU A 82 19.20 11.35 6.32
C LEU A 82 18.96 10.32 7.45
N ARG A 83 17.96 10.55 8.29
CA ARG A 83 17.63 9.67 9.41
C ARG A 83 16.66 8.59 8.94
N ILE A 84 17.10 7.33 8.99
CA ILE A 84 16.31 6.17 8.57
C ILE A 84 15.87 5.40 9.82
N GLY A 85 14.54 5.26 10.02
CA GLY A 85 13.97 4.45 11.09
C GLY A 85 13.76 3.01 10.66
N ILE A 86 14.13 2.06 11.51
CA ILE A 86 13.87 0.63 11.34
C ILE A 86 12.88 0.20 12.41
N PRO A 87 11.60 -0.04 12.09
CA PRO A 87 10.62 -0.52 13.07
C PRO A 87 10.87 -2.00 13.38
N ASP A 88 11.04 -2.33 14.65
CA ASP A 88 11.33 -3.71 15.09
C ASP A 88 10.20 -4.67 14.70
N GLU A 89 8.95 -4.21 14.72
CA GLU A 89 7.76 -4.99 14.40
C GLU A 89 7.70 -5.47 12.95
N TYR A 90 8.34 -4.75 12.01
CA TYR A 90 8.41 -5.17 10.59
C TYR A 90 9.48 -6.25 10.32
N PHE A 91 10.25 -6.62 11.34
CA PHE A 91 11.29 -7.66 11.27
C PHE A 91 11.01 -8.82 12.24
N GLY A 92 9.78 -8.91 12.77
CA GLY A 92 9.31 -9.93 13.68
C GLY A 92 9.06 -11.30 13.05
N GLU A 93 8.25 -12.13 13.75
CA GLU A 93 7.76 -13.42 13.23
C GLU A 93 6.93 -13.22 11.96
N GLY A 94 6.98 -14.22 11.08
CA GLY A 94 6.23 -14.22 9.81
C GLY A 94 6.95 -13.55 8.63
N ILE A 95 8.06 -12.84 8.87
CA ILE A 95 8.91 -12.32 7.80
C ILE A 95 10.06 -13.29 7.58
N GLU A 96 10.25 -13.78 6.34
CA GLU A 96 11.33 -14.70 6.01
C GLU A 96 12.71 -14.08 6.25
N ASP A 97 13.65 -14.87 6.78
CA ASP A 97 15.00 -14.40 7.10
C ASP A 97 15.76 -13.88 5.88
N GLY A 98 15.53 -14.48 4.70
CA GLY A 98 16.08 -14.00 3.44
C GLY A 98 15.59 -12.60 3.07
N VAL A 99 14.30 -12.31 3.33
CA VAL A 99 13.73 -10.98 3.11
C VAL A 99 14.30 -9.96 4.10
N LYS A 100 14.38 -10.32 5.40
CA LYS A 100 15.03 -9.46 6.43
C LYS A 100 16.46 -9.12 6.04
N ALA A 101 17.24 -10.12 5.65
CA ALA A 101 18.63 -9.95 5.27
C ALA A 101 18.79 -9.03 4.05
N ALA A 102 18.00 -9.24 2.99
CA ALA A 102 18.06 -8.42 1.78
C ALA A 102 17.71 -6.95 2.06
N VAL A 103 16.68 -6.70 2.87
CA VAL A 103 16.27 -5.34 3.25
C VAL A 103 17.35 -4.67 4.11
N MET A 104 17.91 -5.38 5.10
CA MET A 104 18.97 -4.82 5.94
C MET A 104 20.27 -4.56 5.16
N GLU A 105 20.59 -5.36 4.15
CA GLU A 105 21.69 -5.07 3.22
C GLU A 105 21.45 -3.79 2.44
N ALA A 106 20.22 -3.58 1.94
CA ALA A 106 19.85 -2.36 1.23
C ALA A 106 19.94 -1.11 2.15
N VAL A 107 19.52 -1.24 3.41
CA VAL A 107 19.67 -0.17 4.42
C VAL A 107 21.15 0.15 4.69
N LYS A 108 22.00 -0.88 4.82
CA LYS A 108 23.45 -0.68 4.99
C LYS A 108 24.08 0.06 3.83
N GLU A 109 23.56 -0.13 2.61
CA GLU A 109 24.07 0.59 1.44
C GLU A 109 23.79 2.09 1.53
N LEU A 110 22.60 2.49 2.04
CA LEU A 110 22.30 3.89 2.34
C LEU A 110 23.15 4.43 3.50
N GLU A 111 23.41 3.62 4.51
CA GLU A 111 24.27 4.00 5.65
C GLU A 111 25.71 4.27 5.19
N LYS A 112 26.27 3.47 4.27
CA LYS A 112 27.61 3.73 3.67
C LYS A 112 27.68 5.08 2.95
N GLN A 113 26.56 5.62 2.47
CA GLN A 113 26.48 6.92 1.83
C GLN A 113 26.24 8.06 2.82
N GLY A 114 26.19 7.77 4.11
CA GLY A 114 26.10 8.75 5.18
C GLY A 114 24.71 8.94 5.77
N ALA A 115 23.75 8.09 5.44
CA ALA A 115 22.49 8.03 6.18
C ALA A 115 22.73 7.55 7.62
N VAL A 116 21.85 7.96 8.55
CA VAL A 116 21.92 7.58 9.96
C VAL A 116 20.76 6.65 10.27
N VAL A 117 21.07 5.43 10.67
CA VAL A 117 20.06 4.40 10.96
C VAL A 117 19.74 4.37 12.43
N LYS A 118 18.45 4.29 12.77
CA LYS A 118 17.93 4.23 14.14
C LYS A 118 16.80 3.19 14.23
N HIS A 119 16.83 2.33 15.24
CA HIS A 119 15.68 1.49 15.59
C HIS A 119 14.56 2.33 16.20
N ILE A 120 13.33 2.03 15.79
CA ILE A 120 12.09 2.65 16.28
C ILE A 120 11.06 1.57 16.58
N SER A 121 9.97 1.92 17.25
CA SER A 121 8.87 1.00 17.53
C SER A 121 7.53 1.57 17.05
N LEU A 122 6.73 0.71 16.42
CA LEU A 122 5.38 0.99 15.93
C LEU A 122 4.42 -0.12 16.42
N PRO A 123 4.17 -0.22 17.73
CA PRO A 123 3.55 -1.41 18.35
C PRO A 123 2.11 -1.69 17.89
N SER A 124 1.38 -0.69 17.38
CA SER A 124 0.04 -0.92 16.84
C SER A 124 0.03 -1.57 15.46
N THR A 125 1.20 -1.78 14.84
CA THR A 125 1.35 -2.48 13.54
C THR A 125 0.81 -3.91 13.60
N ASP A 126 0.96 -4.62 14.71
CA ASP A 126 0.47 -5.99 14.92
C ASP A 126 -1.05 -6.13 14.72
N TYR A 127 -1.79 -5.06 14.94
CA TYR A 127 -3.25 -5.04 14.79
C TYR A 127 -3.72 -4.43 13.46
N ALA A 128 -2.79 -3.95 12.65
CA ALA A 128 -3.13 -3.19 11.44
C ALA A 128 -3.86 -4.04 10.40
N LEU A 129 -3.45 -5.30 10.22
CA LEU A 129 -4.06 -6.19 9.25
C LEU A 129 -5.56 -6.40 9.55
N SER A 130 -5.90 -6.74 10.79
CA SER A 130 -7.30 -6.91 11.21
C SER A 130 -8.11 -5.62 11.06
N SER A 131 -7.52 -4.48 11.44
CA SER A 131 -8.15 -3.17 11.31
C SER A 131 -8.42 -2.80 9.84
N TYR A 132 -7.46 -3.06 8.96
CA TYR A 132 -7.60 -2.86 7.53
C TYR A 132 -8.74 -3.66 6.94
N TYR A 133 -8.85 -4.97 7.24
CA TYR A 133 -9.90 -5.83 6.70
C TYR A 133 -11.29 -5.44 7.20
N ILE A 134 -11.42 -4.99 8.45
CA ILE A 134 -12.67 -4.47 8.98
C ILE A 134 -13.09 -3.19 8.27
N ILE A 135 -12.19 -2.20 8.17
CA ILE A 135 -12.50 -0.91 7.55
C ILE A 135 -12.76 -1.07 6.05
N SER A 136 -11.89 -1.77 5.32
CA SER A 136 -12.01 -1.93 3.88
C SER A 136 -13.28 -2.71 3.49
N SER A 137 -13.63 -3.76 4.24
CA SER A 137 -14.85 -4.53 3.98
C SER A 137 -16.10 -3.71 4.29
N ALA A 138 -16.12 -2.95 5.40
CA ALA A 138 -17.22 -2.06 5.74
C ALA A 138 -17.47 -1.03 4.65
N GLU A 139 -16.42 -0.38 4.16
CA GLU A 139 -16.50 0.61 3.09
C GLU A 139 -16.88 -0.03 1.74
N ALA A 140 -16.33 -1.21 1.43
CA ALA A 140 -16.67 -1.97 0.22
C ALA A 140 -18.15 -2.36 0.19
N SER A 141 -18.71 -2.85 1.30
CA SER A 141 -20.14 -3.20 1.36
C SER A 141 -21.04 -2.01 1.04
N SER A 142 -20.67 -0.81 1.51
CA SER A 142 -21.41 0.42 1.24
C SER A 142 -21.19 0.93 -0.20
N ASN A 143 -19.95 0.95 -0.68
CA ASN A 143 -19.63 1.44 -2.02
C ASN A 143 -20.17 0.54 -3.13
N LEU A 144 -20.08 -0.78 -2.97
CA LEU A 144 -20.54 -1.74 -3.96
C LEU A 144 -22.07 -1.99 -3.92
N ALA A 145 -22.78 -1.45 -2.94
CA ALA A 145 -24.25 -1.51 -2.88
C ALA A 145 -24.90 -0.86 -4.12
N ARG A 146 -24.25 0.15 -4.72
CA ARG A 146 -24.75 0.86 -5.92
C ARG A 146 -24.74 0.04 -7.21
N PHE A 147 -24.00 -1.08 -7.26
CA PHE A 147 -23.97 -1.98 -8.40
C PHE A 147 -25.08 -3.03 -8.28
N ASP A 148 -26.29 -2.60 -8.59
CA ASP A 148 -27.53 -3.36 -8.44
C ASP A 148 -28.18 -3.77 -9.79
N GLY A 149 -27.53 -3.40 -10.90
CA GLY A 149 -28.03 -3.67 -12.26
C GLY A 149 -29.13 -2.72 -12.74
N VAL A 150 -29.48 -1.66 -11.97
CA VAL A 150 -30.52 -0.71 -12.38
C VAL A 150 -29.97 0.43 -13.22
N LYS A 151 -28.99 1.19 -12.69
CA LYS A 151 -28.45 2.38 -13.37
C LYS A 151 -27.24 2.08 -14.22
N TYR A 152 -26.35 1.21 -13.76
CA TYR A 152 -25.07 0.89 -14.40
C TYR A 152 -24.51 -0.43 -13.90
N GLY A 153 -23.47 -0.92 -14.57
CA GLY A 153 -22.83 -2.18 -14.28
C GLY A 153 -23.53 -3.36 -14.94
N PHE A 154 -23.11 -4.55 -14.55
CA PHE A 154 -23.71 -5.81 -15.02
C PHE A 154 -25.14 -5.94 -14.53
N ARG A 155 -26.04 -6.46 -15.37
CA ARG A 155 -27.40 -6.92 -15.03
C ARG A 155 -27.56 -8.35 -15.51
N ALA A 156 -28.12 -9.21 -14.69
CA ALA A 156 -28.49 -10.58 -15.09
C ALA A 156 -29.47 -10.52 -16.27
N GLU A 157 -29.30 -11.40 -17.25
CA GLU A 157 -30.13 -11.44 -18.46
C GLU A 157 -31.52 -12.04 -18.18
N GLU A 158 -31.58 -13.06 -17.30
CA GLU A 158 -32.80 -13.77 -16.98
C GLU A 158 -33.12 -13.62 -15.49
N TYR A 159 -34.32 -13.07 -15.18
CA TYR A 159 -34.80 -12.91 -13.80
C TYR A 159 -36.34 -12.84 -13.75
N ASP A 160 -36.88 -13.22 -12.61
CA ASP A 160 -38.32 -13.14 -12.33
C ASP A 160 -38.62 -12.07 -11.27
N GLY A 161 -38.92 -10.87 -11.74
CA GLY A 161 -39.21 -9.73 -10.88
C GLY A 161 -37.97 -9.05 -10.31
N LEU A 162 -38.19 -8.01 -9.52
CA LEU A 162 -37.15 -7.07 -9.07
C LEU A 162 -36.16 -7.70 -8.08
N VAL A 163 -36.64 -8.49 -7.13
CA VAL A 163 -35.80 -9.12 -6.11
C VAL A 163 -34.85 -10.13 -6.74
N ASP A 164 -35.36 -11.00 -7.59
CA ASP A 164 -34.56 -12.00 -8.31
C ASP A 164 -33.52 -11.32 -9.24
N MET A 165 -33.90 -10.19 -9.86
CA MET A 165 -32.95 -9.38 -10.65
C MET A 165 -31.76 -8.93 -9.77
N TYR A 166 -32.01 -8.40 -8.59
CA TYR A 166 -30.93 -7.97 -7.67
C TYR A 166 -30.06 -9.15 -7.22
N GLU A 167 -30.67 -10.25 -6.82
CA GLU A 167 -29.97 -11.43 -6.33
C GLU A 167 -29.08 -12.03 -7.43
N LYS A 168 -29.62 -12.25 -8.63
CA LYS A 168 -28.89 -12.80 -9.76
C LYS A 168 -27.79 -11.84 -10.27
N THR A 169 -28.10 -10.56 -10.38
CA THR A 169 -27.11 -9.55 -10.80
C THR A 169 -25.92 -9.53 -9.85
N ARG A 170 -26.13 -9.50 -8.55
CA ARG A 170 -25.05 -9.42 -7.58
C ARG A 170 -24.31 -10.74 -7.41
N SER A 171 -25.00 -11.87 -7.50
CA SER A 171 -24.36 -13.19 -7.40
C SER A 171 -23.51 -13.54 -8.62
N GLN A 172 -23.91 -13.13 -9.81
CA GLN A 172 -23.19 -13.38 -11.07
C GLN A 172 -22.13 -12.30 -11.36
N GLY A 173 -22.42 -11.03 -11.03
CA GLY A 173 -21.58 -9.89 -11.36
C GLY A 173 -20.37 -9.69 -10.44
N PHE A 174 -20.39 -10.22 -9.22
CA PHE A 174 -19.28 -10.13 -8.29
C PHE A 174 -18.54 -11.47 -8.15
N GLY A 175 -17.22 -11.41 -8.19
CA GLY A 175 -16.36 -12.55 -7.86
C GLY A 175 -16.44 -12.92 -6.37
N ASP A 176 -15.96 -14.10 -6.03
CA ASP A 176 -16.13 -14.68 -4.69
C ASP A 176 -15.46 -13.87 -3.58
N GLU A 177 -14.26 -13.33 -3.82
CA GLU A 177 -13.59 -12.47 -2.84
C GLU A 177 -14.37 -11.17 -2.58
N VAL A 178 -14.93 -10.56 -3.62
CA VAL A 178 -15.75 -9.34 -3.48
C VAL A 178 -17.02 -9.64 -2.69
N LYS A 179 -17.68 -10.76 -2.97
CA LYS A 179 -18.86 -11.22 -2.20
C LYS A 179 -18.51 -11.42 -0.74
N ARG A 180 -17.37 -12.06 -0.44
CA ARG A 180 -16.87 -12.24 0.94
C ARG A 180 -16.67 -10.91 1.66
N ARG A 181 -16.06 -9.93 0.99
CA ARG A 181 -15.85 -8.57 1.55
C ARG A 181 -17.18 -7.84 1.80
N ILE A 182 -18.14 -7.95 0.89
CA ILE A 182 -19.48 -7.36 1.07
C ILE A 182 -20.17 -7.99 2.27
N MET A 183 -20.15 -9.31 2.40
CA MET A 183 -20.77 -10.01 3.53
C MET A 183 -20.12 -9.62 4.87
N LEU A 184 -18.77 -9.64 4.93
CA LEU A 184 -18.04 -9.22 6.13
C LEU A 184 -18.34 -7.76 6.48
N GLY A 185 -18.34 -6.86 5.48
CA GLY A 185 -18.66 -5.45 5.69
C GLY A 185 -20.07 -5.21 6.21
N THR A 186 -21.05 -5.92 5.66
CA THR A 186 -22.43 -5.86 6.12
C THR A 186 -22.54 -6.34 7.57
N PHE A 187 -21.85 -7.41 7.91
CA PHE A 187 -21.80 -7.94 9.29
C PHE A 187 -21.21 -6.91 10.27
N VAL A 188 -20.05 -6.36 9.98
CA VAL A 188 -19.38 -5.43 10.92
C VAL A 188 -20.08 -4.08 11.04
N LEU A 189 -20.94 -3.71 10.09
CA LEU A 189 -21.77 -2.52 10.14
C LEU A 189 -23.15 -2.76 10.78
N SER A 190 -23.53 -4.01 11.02
CA SER A 190 -24.84 -4.32 11.58
C SER A 190 -24.96 -3.94 13.06
N SER A 191 -26.21 -3.81 13.52
CA SER A 191 -26.52 -3.46 14.91
C SER A 191 -25.86 -4.42 15.90
N GLY A 192 -25.21 -3.91 16.94
CA GLY A 192 -24.48 -4.67 17.95
C GLY A 192 -23.03 -4.98 17.57
N PHE A 193 -22.66 -5.03 16.29
CA PHE A 193 -21.30 -5.30 15.83
C PHE A 193 -20.53 -4.04 15.44
N TYR A 194 -21.22 -2.98 15.06
CA TYR A 194 -20.62 -1.70 14.69
C TYR A 194 -19.66 -1.15 15.79
N ASP A 195 -20.12 -1.11 17.03
CA ASP A 195 -19.32 -0.62 18.16
C ASP A 195 -18.21 -1.59 18.53
N ALA A 196 -18.46 -2.89 18.42
CA ALA A 196 -17.50 -3.93 18.77
C ALA A 196 -16.33 -4.04 17.79
N TYR A 197 -16.56 -3.79 16.50
CA TYR A 197 -15.57 -3.97 15.45
C TYR A 197 -15.21 -2.68 14.73
N TYR A 198 -16.16 -2.03 14.04
CA TYR A 198 -15.86 -0.89 13.18
C TYR A 198 -15.31 0.31 13.94
N LYS A 199 -15.95 0.69 15.05
CA LYS A 199 -15.45 1.79 15.90
C LYS A 199 -14.05 1.50 16.47
N LYS A 200 -13.82 0.26 16.93
CA LYS A 200 -12.48 -0.13 17.42
C LYS A 200 -11.42 -0.06 16.33
N ALA A 201 -11.73 -0.55 15.11
CA ALA A 201 -10.83 -0.43 13.98
C ALA A 201 -10.51 1.02 13.63
N LYS A 202 -11.50 1.93 13.67
CA LYS A 202 -11.30 3.38 13.47
C LYS A 202 -10.48 4.05 14.58
N LEU A 203 -10.60 3.60 15.82
CA LEU A 203 -9.75 4.07 16.92
C LEU A 203 -8.31 3.61 16.72
N LEU A 204 -8.12 2.36 16.32
CA LEU A 204 -6.80 1.79 16.04
C LEU A 204 -6.15 2.49 14.83
N GLN A 205 -6.91 2.81 13.78
CA GLN A 205 -6.44 3.62 12.66
C GLN A 205 -5.83 4.95 13.13
N ARG A 206 -6.51 5.66 14.06
CA ARG A 206 -6.01 6.91 14.62
C ARG A 206 -4.73 6.71 15.42
N ARG A 207 -4.66 5.62 16.19
CA ARG A 207 -3.47 5.28 16.98
C ARG A 207 -2.28 4.96 16.09
N ILE A 208 -2.44 4.12 15.07
CA ILE A 208 -1.40 3.83 14.07
C ILE A 208 -0.90 5.12 13.42
N SER A 209 -1.82 6.01 13.00
CA SER A 209 -1.45 7.29 12.39
C SER A 209 -0.66 8.18 13.36
N ALA A 210 -0.99 8.17 14.65
CA ALA A 210 -0.28 8.95 15.67
C ALA A 210 1.12 8.37 15.95
N GLU A 211 1.29 7.06 15.97
CA GLU A 211 2.59 6.40 16.15
C GLU A 211 3.54 6.74 14.99
N PHE A 212 3.07 6.70 13.75
CA PHE A 212 3.87 7.16 12.61
C PHE A 212 4.24 8.65 12.71
N ALA A 213 3.27 9.51 13.06
CA ALA A 213 3.54 10.94 13.21
C ALA A 213 4.59 11.23 14.31
N GLU A 214 4.59 10.46 15.39
CA GLU A 214 5.61 10.58 16.43
C GLU A 214 6.98 10.08 15.94
N ALA A 215 7.02 8.94 15.23
CA ALA A 215 8.24 8.40 14.64
C ALA A 215 8.89 9.40 13.67
N PHE A 216 8.11 10.09 12.84
CA PHE A 216 8.62 11.11 11.89
C PHE A 216 9.15 12.39 12.53
N ARG A 217 9.02 12.59 13.83
CA ARG A 217 9.78 13.65 14.55
C ARG A 217 11.25 13.26 14.72
N GLU A 218 11.52 11.97 14.78
CA GLU A 218 12.86 11.45 15.05
C GLU A 218 13.59 10.98 13.79
N VAL A 219 12.85 10.57 12.75
CA VAL A 219 13.38 10.05 11.49
C VAL A 219 12.76 10.75 10.28
N ASP A 220 13.44 10.72 9.14
CA ASP A 220 12.99 11.35 7.90
C ASP A 220 12.30 10.35 6.96
N VAL A 221 12.73 9.09 7.00
CA VAL A 221 12.20 7.97 6.22
C VAL A 221 12.21 6.72 7.11
N ILE A 222 11.24 5.84 6.92
CA ILE A 222 11.20 4.53 7.58
C ILE A 222 11.46 3.46 6.52
N ALA A 223 12.36 2.50 6.84
CA ALA A 223 12.69 1.38 5.97
C ALA A 223 12.15 0.07 6.55
N ALA A 224 11.51 -0.74 5.69
CA ALA A 224 10.89 -2.00 6.07
C ALA A 224 10.85 -2.97 4.86
N PRO A 225 10.58 -4.27 5.05
CA PRO A 225 10.16 -5.15 3.97
C PRO A 225 8.87 -4.66 3.30
N THR A 226 8.74 -4.83 1.98
CA THR A 226 7.46 -4.58 1.29
C THR A 226 6.48 -5.71 1.54
N VAL A 227 6.97 -6.95 1.54
CA VAL A 227 6.19 -8.19 1.71
C VAL A 227 6.96 -9.18 2.57
N PRO A 228 6.28 -10.10 3.26
CA PRO A 228 6.92 -11.02 4.19
C PRO A 228 7.76 -12.11 3.52
N THR A 229 7.47 -12.44 2.26
CA THR A 229 8.08 -13.53 1.49
C THR A 229 8.39 -13.09 0.06
N PRO A 230 9.28 -13.75 -0.68
CA PRO A 230 9.36 -13.60 -2.12
C PRO A 230 8.05 -14.01 -2.81
N ALA A 231 7.96 -13.80 -4.13
CA ALA A 231 6.79 -14.18 -4.90
C ALA A 231 6.50 -15.69 -4.79
N PHE A 232 5.23 -16.03 -4.61
CA PHE A 232 4.73 -17.41 -4.61
C PHE A 232 4.40 -17.88 -6.04
N LYS A 233 4.27 -19.20 -6.24
CA LYS A 233 3.91 -19.77 -7.53
C LYS A 233 2.47 -19.43 -7.92
N ILE A 234 2.22 -19.31 -9.22
CA ILE A 234 0.86 -19.06 -9.74
C ILE A 234 -0.07 -20.20 -9.24
N GLY A 235 -1.16 -19.81 -8.59
CA GLY A 235 -2.16 -20.73 -8.03
C GLY A 235 -1.85 -21.26 -6.62
N GLU A 236 -0.69 -20.98 -6.03
CA GLU A 236 -0.25 -21.58 -4.77
C GLU A 236 -1.12 -21.17 -3.55
N ASN A 237 -1.63 -19.98 -3.50
CA ASN A 237 -2.37 -19.46 -2.34
C ASN A 237 -3.86 -19.20 -2.63
N THR A 238 -4.40 -19.76 -3.73
CA THR A 238 -5.79 -19.50 -4.16
C THR A 238 -6.83 -20.08 -3.22
N ASP A 239 -6.49 -21.19 -2.54
CA ASP A 239 -7.43 -21.94 -1.69
C ASP A 239 -7.43 -21.49 -0.22
N ASP A 240 -6.51 -20.62 0.18
CA ASP A 240 -6.42 -20.09 1.55
C ASP A 240 -6.41 -18.56 1.57
N PRO A 241 -7.60 -17.92 1.75
CA PRO A 241 -7.69 -16.46 1.84
C PRO A 241 -6.87 -15.84 2.97
N LEU A 242 -6.70 -16.53 4.10
CA LEU A 242 -5.94 -16.01 5.24
C LEU A 242 -4.45 -15.94 4.93
N LYS A 243 -3.94 -16.92 4.17
CA LYS A 243 -2.56 -16.94 3.69
C LYS A 243 -2.29 -15.77 2.73
N MET A 244 -3.24 -15.51 1.81
CA MET A 244 -3.16 -14.33 0.94
C MET A 244 -3.20 -13.04 1.74
N TYR A 245 -4.09 -12.94 2.73
CA TYR A 245 -4.20 -11.74 3.57
C TYR A 245 -2.93 -11.46 4.39
N ALA A 246 -2.25 -12.51 4.86
CA ALA A 246 -0.98 -12.36 5.59
C ALA A 246 0.12 -11.67 4.75
N THR A 247 0.06 -11.76 3.42
CA THR A 247 1.03 -11.07 2.55
C THR A 247 0.93 -9.55 2.59
N ASP A 248 -0.18 -9.01 3.10
CA ASP A 248 -0.42 -7.57 3.19
C ASP A 248 0.16 -6.91 4.46
N VAL A 249 0.69 -7.70 5.41
CA VAL A 249 1.07 -7.26 6.76
C VAL A 249 2.02 -6.04 6.75
N CYS A 250 2.96 -5.98 5.81
CA CYS A 250 3.94 -4.89 5.72
C CYS A 250 3.40 -3.62 5.03
N THR A 251 2.27 -3.71 4.33
CA THR A 251 1.79 -2.59 3.49
C THR A 251 0.56 -1.88 4.02
N VAL A 252 -0.31 -2.58 4.76
CA VAL A 252 -1.62 -2.04 5.17
C VAL A 252 -1.52 -0.86 6.16
N THR A 253 -0.51 -0.84 7.03
CA THR A 253 -0.29 0.23 8.00
C THR A 253 -0.14 1.59 7.33
N VAL A 254 0.62 1.63 6.24
CA VAL A 254 0.86 2.82 5.43
C VAL A 254 -0.43 3.36 4.81
N ASN A 255 -1.30 2.45 4.34
CA ASN A 255 -2.62 2.82 3.80
C ASN A 255 -3.54 3.36 4.90
N ILE A 256 -3.57 2.68 6.06
CA ILE A 256 -4.34 3.10 7.24
C ILE A 256 -3.92 4.50 7.70
N ALA A 257 -2.62 4.80 7.71
CA ALA A 257 -2.09 6.10 8.10
C ALA A 257 -2.18 7.17 6.99
N GLY A 258 -2.47 6.77 5.75
CA GLY A 258 -2.57 7.68 4.59
C GLY A 258 -1.22 8.22 4.12
N LEU A 259 -0.11 7.56 4.46
CA LEU A 259 1.27 7.97 4.19
C LEU A 259 1.73 7.57 2.78
N PRO A 260 2.71 8.27 2.19
CA PRO A 260 3.38 7.81 0.98
C PRO A 260 4.37 6.70 1.30
N ALA A 261 4.53 5.75 0.37
CA ALA A 261 5.59 4.75 0.44
C ALA A 261 5.94 4.22 -0.94
N ILE A 262 7.21 3.87 -1.11
CA ILE A 262 7.74 3.29 -2.34
C ILE A 262 8.33 1.91 -2.07
N SER A 263 8.13 0.98 -3.00
CA SER A 263 8.84 -0.29 -3.04
C SER A 263 9.88 -0.24 -4.13
N VAL A 264 11.12 -0.56 -3.80
CA VAL A 264 12.23 -0.66 -4.75
C VAL A 264 12.88 -2.03 -4.63
N PRO A 265 13.38 -2.64 -5.74
CA PRO A 265 14.02 -3.94 -5.69
C PRO A 265 15.29 -3.94 -4.83
N CYS A 266 15.43 -4.89 -3.92
CA CYS A 266 16.71 -5.22 -3.30
C CYS A 266 17.63 -5.89 -4.31
N MET A 267 18.96 -5.75 -4.11
CA MET A 267 19.96 -6.42 -4.95
C MET A 267 20.14 -7.86 -4.51
N ASN A 268 19.32 -8.75 -5.05
CA ASN A 268 19.42 -10.18 -4.83
C ASN A 268 20.50 -10.81 -5.74
N LYS A 269 20.93 -12.03 -5.40
CA LYS A 269 21.80 -12.81 -6.27
C LYS A 269 21.08 -13.16 -7.59
N ALA A 270 21.87 -13.38 -8.64
CA ALA A 270 21.32 -13.79 -9.93
C ALA A 270 20.55 -15.12 -9.77
N GLY A 271 19.30 -15.17 -10.26
CA GLY A 271 18.43 -16.35 -10.18
C GLY A 271 17.57 -16.43 -8.92
N GLU A 272 17.72 -15.54 -7.95
CA GLU A 272 16.79 -15.43 -6.81
C GLU A 272 15.56 -14.58 -7.20
N LEU A 273 14.42 -14.90 -6.56
CA LEU A 273 13.19 -14.11 -6.72
C LEU A 273 13.36 -12.71 -6.12
N PRO A 274 12.71 -11.68 -6.70
CA PRO A 274 12.79 -10.32 -6.20
C PRO A 274 12.32 -10.17 -4.75
N VAL A 275 12.99 -9.29 -4.02
CA VAL A 275 12.60 -8.80 -2.69
C VAL A 275 12.51 -7.28 -2.77
N GLY A 276 11.48 -6.68 -2.18
CA GLY A 276 11.29 -5.23 -2.16
C GLY A 276 11.70 -4.59 -0.84
N LEU A 277 12.58 -3.60 -0.89
CA LEU A 277 12.76 -2.62 0.17
C LEU A 277 11.58 -1.65 0.12
N GLN A 278 10.82 -1.51 1.19
CA GLN A 278 9.83 -0.46 1.34
C GLN A 278 10.45 0.73 2.08
N LEU A 279 10.37 1.91 1.47
CA LEU A 279 10.63 3.17 2.14
C LEU A 279 9.30 3.89 2.36
N ILE A 280 9.08 4.42 3.57
CA ILE A 280 7.85 5.10 3.98
C ILE A 280 8.23 6.54 4.36
N GLY A 281 7.52 7.53 3.82
CA GLY A 281 7.71 8.94 4.11
C GLY A 281 6.58 9.52 4.96
N ASP A 282 6.82 10.69 5.54
CA ASP A 282 5.75 11.48 6.15
C ASP A 282 4.79 12.01 5.08
N LYS A 283 3.63 12.47 5.52
CA LYS A 283 2.60 13.01 4.61
C LYS A 283 3.16 14.12 3.73
N PHE A 284 2.97 13.95 2.44
CA PHE A 284 3.43 14.89 1.41
C PHE A 284 4.95 15.13 1.35
N ALA A 285 5.74 14.16 1.83
CA ALA A 285 7.19 14.14 1.73
C ALA A 285 7.67 13.18 0.63
N GLU A 286 6.96 13.12 -0.48
CA GLU A 286 7.30 12.27 -1.63
C GLU A 286 8.68 12.62 -2.21
N ASP A 287 9.09 13.89 -2.14
CA ASP A 287 10.41 14.36 -2.56
C ASP A 287 11.56 13.70 -1.77
N LYS A 288 11.47 13.69 -0.44
CA LYS A 288 12.45 13.02 0.44
C LYS A 288 12.44 11.50 0.21
N LEU A 289 11.24 10.93 0.10
CA LEU A 289 11.04 9.51 -0.12
C LEU A 289 11.69 9.04 -1.43
N LEU A 290 11.42 9.76 -2.52
CA LEU A 290 11.99 9.51 -3.85
C LEU A 290 13.50 9.77 -3.86
N GLY A 291 13.99 10.80 -3.16
CA GLY A 291 15.42 11.06 -3.01
C GLY A 291 16.16 9.90 -2.35
N ALA A 292 15.63 9.35 -1.25
CA ALA A 292 16.20 8.18 -0.59
C ALA A 292 16.21 6.92 -1.49
N ALA A 293 15.10 6.69 -2.20
CA ALA A 293 14.97 5.58 -3.14
C ALA A 293 15.95 5.73 -4.32
N TYR A 294 16.09 6.94 -4.84
CA TYR A 294 17.01 7.25 -5.95
C TYR A 294 18.49 7.10 -5.54
N ALA A 295 18.83 7.55 -4.33
CA ALA A 295 20.18 7.33 -3.79
C ALA A 295 20.51 5.84 -3.70
N TYR A 296 19.58 5.02 -3.22
CA TYR A 296 19.78 3.58 -3.19
C TYR A 296 19.93 3.00 -4.61
N GLU A 297 19.07 3.36 -5.55
CA GLU A 297 19.18 2.92 -6.95
C GLU A 297 20.54 3.25 -7.56
N LYS A 298 21.04 4.48 -7.35
CA LYS A 298 22.38 4.90 -7.86
C LYS A 298 23.51 4.13 -7.18
N ALA A 299 23.41 3.90 -5.88
CA ALA A 299 24.43 3.16 -5.13
C ALA A 299 24.63 1.73 -5.61
N VAL A 300 23.54 1.06 -5.99
CA VAL A 300 23.59 -0.31 -6.49
C VAL A 300 23.82 -0.42 -7.99
N GLY A 301 23.99 0.71 -8.68
CA GLY A 301 24.28 0.76 -10.12
C GLY A 301 23.04 0.53 -11.00
N GLY A 302 21.85 0.81 -10.47
CA GLY A 302 20.56 0.59 -11.13
C GLY A 302 19.95 -0.77 -10.82
N PHE A 303 18.62 -0.88 -10.99
CA PHE A 303 17.92 -2.13 -10.75
C PHE A 303 18.03 -3.09 -11.93
N ARG A 304 18.18 -4.39 -11.62
CA ARG A 304 18.20 -5.43 -12.66
C ARG A 304 16.80 -5.58 -13.26
N LEU A 305 16.76 -5.61 -14.59
CA LEU A 305 15.53 -5.95 -15.28
C LEU A 305 15.31 -7.49 -15.21
N PRO A 306 14.05 -7.93 -15.07
CA PRO A 306 13.73 -9.34 -15.25
C PRO A 306 14.23 -9.79 -16.63
N ASN A 307 14.92 -10.94 -16.69
CA ASN A 307 15.20 -11.60 -17.95
C ASN A 307 13.86 -12.23 -18.42
N LEU A 308 13.26 -11.61 -19.41
CA LEU A 308 12.04 -12.10 -20.08
C LEU A 308 12.43 -13.09 -21.17
#